data_1f04e9bc8718c19c369084e5f60c7b38
#
_entry.id   1f04e9bc8718c19c369084e5f60c7b38
#
_cell.length_a   1.000
_cell.length_b   1.000
_cell.length_c   1.000
_cell.angle_alpha   90.00
_cell.angle_beta   90.00
_cell.angle_gamma   90.00
#
_symmetry.space_group_name_H-M   'P 1'
#
loop_
_entity.id
_entity.type
_entity.pdbx_description
1 polymer ?
#
loop_
_entity_poly.entity_id
_entity_poly.type
_entity_poly.pdbx_seq_one_letter_code
_entity_poly.pdbx_strand_id
1 'polypeptide(L)'
;YGANASGKTNLLMALDFIKLFISNTSINKEIPIPITPFALDEDKSSIFEIDFLQNGVVYSYYLEMNTKQIIQEKLSHYDLGRKKLIFSRKLINIDDPKYKYIWKSADVDKKQKDTLELTVHNQSILSRVATIEYSGPIQKARDWFTETLTRILDYKVDLFEYNYFNFLNSHEKEQRYKSLYIELLKRADFCIEDFTIKERKITFTDVPPKLIAQIGAQHKEIGKKEDVIYVLQTEFFHKTTSGSFSINYYNESMGTQRYFGLVGVLFELLYKNQVVPIDEIETSLHIDLIIHFISTFLRNKSQGQLIFTSQNTALLKEKDILRRDAIWITERNEDGSTSLISVSEYPVRKEHSIESIYRKGLIGGLPNLGTTLLEGENETKDE
;
A
#
# COMPACT_ATOMS: atom_id res chain seq x y z
N TYR A 1 8.21 -6.61 10.22
CA TYR A 1 8.71 -8.00 10.25
C TYR A 1 7.78 -8.86 11.10
N GLY A 2 7.88 -10.20 10.98
CA GLY A 2 7.12 -11.16 11.76
C GLY A 2 6.98 -12.50 11.04
N ALA A 3 6.53 -13.53 11.74
CA ALA A 3 6.28 -14.86 11.19
C ALA A 3 5.18 -14.84 10.09
N ASN A 4 5.08 -15.94 9.35
CA ASN A 4 3.93 -16.12 8.46
C ASN A 4 2.63 -16.12 9.27
N ALA A 5 1.58 -15.54 8.69
CA ALA A 5 0.27 -15.37 9.34
C ALA A 5 0.27 -14.53 10.63
N SER A 6 1.31 -13.70 10.88
CA SER A 6 1.35 -12.78 12.03
C SER A 6 0.59 -11.47 11.81
N GLY A 7 -0.01 -11.24 10.63
CA GLY A 7 -0.83 -10.06 10.34
C GLY A 7 -0.12 -8.93 9.60
N LYS A 8 1.11 -9.12 9.08
CA LYS A 8 1.83 -8.10 8.29
C LYS A 8 1.00 -7.54 7.13
N THR A 9 0.49 -8.42 6.29
CA THR A 9 -0.36 -8.07 5.15
C THR A 9 -1.65 -7.39 5.59
N ASN A 10 -2.27 -7.85 6.69
CA ASN A 10 -3.53 -7.27 7.19
C ASN A 10 -3.37 -5.80 7.58
N LEU A 11 -2.21 -5.40 8.13
CA LEU A 11 -1.92 -4.00 8.45
C LEU A 11 -1.92 -3.14 7.17
N LEU A 12 -1.27 -3.61 6.11
CA LEU A 12 -1.25 -2.89 4.83
C LEU A 12 -2.64 -2.89 4.16
N MET A 13 -3.38 -4.01 4.26
CA MET A 13 -4.76 -4.09 3.76
C MET A 13 -5.70 -3.14 4.48
N ALA A 14 -5.52 -2.91 5.79
CA ALA A 14 -6.28 -1.92 6.54
C ALA A 14 -6.02 -0.49 6.01
N LEU A 15 -4.77 -0.18 5.68
CA LEU A 15 -4.40 1.11 5.07
C LEU A 15 -4.99 1.27 3.65
N ASP A 16 -4.98 0.21 2.85
CA ASP A 16 -5.58 0.21 1.51
C ASP A 16 -7.11 0.34 1.57
N PHE A 17 -7.75 -0.36 2.52
CA PHE A 17 -9.17 -0.25 2.75
C PHE A 17 -9.61 1.19 3.03
N ILE A 18 -8.95 1.87 3.99
CA ILE A 18 -9.34 3.24 4.35
C ILE A 18 -9.11 4.22 3.18
N LYS A 19 -8.02 4.03 2.40
CA LYS A 19 -7.80 4.78 1.16
C LYS A 19 -8.97 4.62 0.20
N LEU A 20 -9.38 3.39 -0.11
CA LEU A 20 -10.48 3.10 -1.03
C LEU A 20 -11.81 3.64 -0.51
N PHE A 21 -12.07 3.46 0.78
CA PHE A 21 -13.29 3.93 1.42
C PHE A 21 -13.45 5.45 1.32
N ILE A 22 -12.37 6.21 1.56
CA ILE A 22 -12.37 7.67 1.45
C ILE A 22 -12.41 8.12 -0.02
N SER A 23 -11.78 7.38 -0.93
CA SER A 23 -11.77 7.71 -2.36
C SER A 23 -13.14 7.52 -3.02
N ASN A 24 -13.96 6.61 -2.51
CA ASN A 24 -15.27 6.31 -3.06
C ASN A 24 -16.27 7.42 -2.71
N THR A 25 -16.72 8.13 -3.73
CA THR A 25 -17.73 9.19 -3.62
C THR A 25 -19.15 8.72 -3.97
N SER A 26 -19.32 7.46 -4.38
CA SER A 26 -20.62 6.88 -4.74
C SER A 26 -21.52 6.80 -3.51
N ILE A 27 -22.78 7.27 -3.70
CA ILE A 27 -23.79 7.29 -2.64
C ILE A 27 -24.81 6.18 -2.92
N ASN A 28 -24.67 5.07 -2.21
CA ASN A 28 -25.73 4.06 -2.16
C ASN A 28 -25.91 3.61 -0.70
N LYS A 29 -27.02 4.01 -0.09
CA LYS A 29 -27.34 3.71 1.31
C LYS A 29 -27.56 2.24 1.60
N GLU A 30 -27.88 1.45 0.59
CA GLU A 30 -28.21 0.02 0.72
C GLU A 30 -26.98 -0.88 0.63
N ILE A 31 -25.85 -0.35 0.14
CA ILE A 31 -24.61 -1.13 0.04
C ILE A 31 -23.90 -1.13 1.40
N PRO A 32 -23.66 -2.30 2.00
CA PRO A 32 -22.89 -2.40 3.23
C PRO A 32 -21.47 -1.84 3.05
N ILE A 33 -20.88 -1.37 4.14
CA ILE A 33 -19.46 -1.01 4.15
C ILE A 33 -18.66 -2.30 3.98
N PRO A 34 -17.76 -2.41 2.99
CA PRO A 34 -17.05 -3.65 2.68
C PRO A 34 -15.87 -3.90 3.65
N ILE A 35 -16.13 -3.75 4.95
CA ILE A 35 -15.16 -4.06 6.00
C ILE A 35 -15.33 -5.50 6.44
N THR A 36 -14.21 -6.18 6.68
CA THR A 36 -14.21 -7.52 7.27
C THR A 36 -13.76 -7.40 8.73
N PRO A 37 -14.67 -7.49 9.70
CA PRO A 37 -14.32 -7.44 11.11
C PRO A 37 -13.49 -8.66 11.51
N PHE A 38 -12.90 -8.60 12.71
CA PHE A 38 -12.23 -9.77 13.29
C PHE A 38 -13.28 -10.89 13.58
N ALA A 39 -13.00 -12.10 13.10
CA ALA A 39 -13.99 -13.17 13.09
C ALA A 39 -14.55 -13.57 14.48
N LEU A 40 -13.79 -13.36 15.56
CA LEU A 40 -14.24 -13.61 16.93
C LEU A 40 -15.00 -12.44 17.55
N ASP A 41 -15.04 -11.28 16.87
CA ASP A 41 -15.62 -10.02 17.34
C ASP A 41 -16.47 -9.35 16.23
N GLU A 42 -17.22 -10.15 15.46
CA GLU A 42 -18.02 -9.68 14.31
C GLU A 42 -19.03 -8.57 14.66
N ASP A 43 -19.53 -8.59 15.90
CA ASP A 43 -20.47 -7.57 16.40
C ASP A 43 -19.79 -6.27 16.83
N LYS A 44 -18.46 -6.26 16.97
CA LYS A 44 -17.72 -5.06 17.36
C LYS A 44 -17.44 -4.13 16.16
N SER A 45 -17.33 -2.84 16.46
CA SER A 45 -16.88 -1.86 15.47
C SER A 45 -15.38 -2.00 15.21
N SER A 46 -14.98 -1.74 13.95
CA SER A 46 -13.59 -1.59 13.59
C SER A 46 -13.17 -0.13 13.72
N ILE A 47 -11.97 0.10 14.25
CA ILE A 47 -11.43 1.43 14.51
C ILE A 47 -10.16 1.63 13.68
N PHE A 48 -10.09 2.78 13.02
CA PHE A 48 -8.91 3.28 12.32
C PHE A 48 -8.50 4.60 12.93
N GLU A 49 -7.25 4.72 13.34
CA GLU A 49 -6.66 5.98 13.79
C GLU A 49 -5.35 6.19 13.04
N ILE A 50 -5.24 7.31 12.33
CA ILE A 50 -4.12 7.60 11.44
C ILE A 50 -3.68 9.03 11.63
N ASP A 51 -2.42 9.23 11.97
CA ASP A 51 -1.75 10.51 11.93
C ASP A 51 -0.91 10.61 10.66
N PHE A 52 -1.06 11.69 9.90
CA PHE A 52 -0.38 11.88 8.64
C PHE A 52 -0.01 13.33 8.38
N LEU A 53 1.03 13.53 7.57
CA LEU A 53 1.52 14.83 7.15
C LEU A 53 1.02 15.16 5.75
N GLN A 54 0.29 16.28 5.60
CA GLN A 54 -0.14 16.81 4.31
C GLN A 54 0.11 18.30 4.21
N ASN A 55 0.88 18.71 3.19
CA ASN A 55 1.24 20.11 2.95
C ASN A 55 1.82 20.82 4.19
N GLY A 56 2.70 20.14 4.94
CA GLY A 56 3.35 20.68 6.13
C GLY A 56 2.48 20.70 7.39
N VAL A 57 1.23 20.22 7.34
CA VAL A 57 0.31 20.12 8.45
C VAL A 57 0.12 18.67 8.86
N VAL A 58 0.28 18.36 10.15
CA VAL A 58 -0.03 17.04 10.70
C VAL A 58 -1.51 16.97 10.99
N TYR A 59 -2.18 15.99 10.39
CA TYR A 59 -3.58 15.65 10.64
C TYR A 59 -3.69 14.39 11.47
N SER A 60 -4.78 14.28 12.23
CA SER A 60 -5.18 13.07 12.94
C SER A 60 -6.61 12.73 12.56
N TYR A 61 -6.80 11.56 11.97
CA TYR A 61 -8.09 11.08 11.53
C TYR A 61 -8.47 9.82 12.29
N TYR A 62 -9.67 9.84 12.89
CA TYR A 62 -10.28 8.73 13.60
C TYR A 62 -11.57 8.32 12.90
N LEU A 63 -11.73 7.03 12.64
CA LEU A 63 -12.90 6.46 12.00
C LEU A 63 -13.27 5.14 12.68
N GLU A 64 -14.47 5.08 13.24
CA GLU A 64 -15.08 3.89 13.85
C GLU A 64 -16.32 3.51 13.05
N MET A 65 -16.40 2.25 12.61
CA MET A 65 -17.49 1.75 11.77
C MET A 65 -17.75 0.26 11.98
N ASN A 66 -18.90 -0.17 11.57
CA ASN A 66 -19.24 -1.58 11.35
C ASN A 66 -19.66 -1.80 9.89
N THR A 67 -20.12 -2.98 9.52
CA THR A 67 -20.58 -3.31 8.17
C THR A 67 -21.78 -2.49 7.69
N LYS A 68 -22.53 -1.88 8.61
CA LYS A 68 -23.76 -1.12 8.28
C LYS A 68 -23.50 0.38 8.22
N GLN A 69 -22.74 0.94 9.17
CA GLN A 69 -22.67 2.38 9.37
C GLN A 69 -21.41 2.84 10.09
N ILE A 70 -21.12 4.13 9.94
CA ILE A 70 -20.09 4.80 10.70
C ILE A 70 -20.64 5.11 12.10
N ILE A 71 -19.90 4.73 13.14
CA ILE A 71 -20.22 4.99 14.54
C ILE A 71 -19.66 6.35 14.97
N GLN A 72 -18.40 6.60 14.62
CA GLN A 72 -17.75 7.88 14.90
C GLN A 72 -16.73 8.24 13.83
N GLU A 73 -16.65 9.51 13.51
CA GLU A 73 -15.64 10.07 12.62
C GLU A 73 -15.14 11.39 13.20
N LYS A 74 -13.82 11.59 13.24
CA LYS A 74 -13.18 12.81 13.73
C LYS A 74 -12.00 13.16 12.85
N LEU A 75 -11.85 14.45 12.57
CA LEU A 75 -10.66 15.00 11.96
C LEU A 75 -10.11 16.11 12.85
N SER A 76 -8.84 16.06 13.14
CA SER A 76 -8.10 17.10 13.85
C SER A 76 -6.84 17.46 13.07
N HIS A 77 -6.24 18.59 13.34
CA HIS A 77 -4.90 18.94 12.91
C HIS A 77 -4.06 19.43 14.09
N TYR A 78 -2.76 19.42 13.93
CA TYR A 78 -1.85 20.00 14.91
C TYR A 78 -1.45 21.42 14.48
N ASP A 79 -1.67 22.39 15.35
CA ASP A 79 -1.24 23.77 15.18
C ASP A 79 -0.38 24.17 16.39
N LEU A 80 0.86 24.59 16.13
CA LEU A 80 1.87 24.90 17.15
C LEU A 80 1.98 23.79 18.22
N GLY A 81 1.95 22.52 17.78
CA GLY A 81 2.05 21.34 18.64
C GLY A 81 0.78 20.99 19.43
N ARG A 82 -0.33 21.73 19.24
CA ARG A 82 -1.62 21.45 19.91
C ARG A 82 -2.62 20.85 18.93
N LYS A 83 -3.22 19.71 19.33
CA LYS A 83 -4.28 19.04 18.56
C LYS A 83 -5.55 19.89 18.60
N LYS A 84 -6.02 20.36 17.45
CA LYS A 84 -7.25 21.15 17.27
C LYS A 84 -8.25 20.35 16.45
N LEU A 85 -9.46 20.18 16.98
CA LEU A 85 -10.55 19.52 16.28
C LEU A 85 -11.01 20.36 15.07
N ILE A 86 -11.17 19.74 13.91
CA ILE A 86 -11.81 20.32 12.72
C ILE A 86 -13.30 19.98 12.75
N PHE A 87 -13.62 18.67 12.78
CA PHE A 87 -14.98 18.19 12.98
C PHE A 87 -15.02 16.89 13.77
N SER A 88 -16.18 16.61 14.35
CA SER A 88 -16.56 15.29 14.87
C SER A 88 -18.00 14.99 14.50
N ARG A 89 -18.23 13.76 14.05
CA ARG A 89 -19.55 13.18 13.81
C ARG A 89 -19.68 11.92 14.66
N LYS A 90 -20.77 11.81 15.43
CA LYS A 90 -21.03 10.64 16.29
C LYS A 90 -22.46 10.18 16.15
N LEU A 91 -22.64 8.88 15.94
CA LEU A 91 -23.95 8.21 15.90
C LEU A 91 -24.64 8.34 17.26
N ILE A 92 -25.93 8.72 17.27
CA ILE A 92 -26.76 8.84 18.46
C ILE A 92 -27.97 7.91 18.46
N ASN A 93 -28.35 7.41 17.28
CA ASN A 93 -29.40 6.42 17.15
C ASN A 93 -28.96 5.37 16.11
N ILE A 94 -28.98 4.09 16.49
CA ILE A 94 -28.49 2.96 15.68
C ILE A 94 -29.57 2.50 14.68
N ASP A 95 -30.83 2.47 15.10
CA ASP A 95 -31.95 1.92 14.31
C ASP A 95 -32.40 2.90 13.21
N ASP A 96 -32.35 4.20 13.51
CA ASP A 96 -32.59 5.29 12.55
C ASP A 96 -31.36 6.20 12.61
N PRO A 97 -30.35 6.00 11.71
CA PRO A 97 -29.02 6.61 11.89
C PRO A 97 -29.07 8.14 11.92
N LYS A 98 -28.99 8.68 13.10
CA LYS A 98 -28.89 10.12 13.36
C LYS A 98 -27.55 10.43 13.98
N TYR A 99 -26.98 11.57 13.58
CA TYR A 99 -25.63 11.96 14.00
C TYR A 99 -25.65 13.29 14.73
N LYS A 100 -24.80 13.39 15.76
CA LYS A 100 -24.44 14.65 16.38
C LYS A 100 -23.14 15.16 15.75
N TYR A 101 -23.15 16.38 15.26
CA TYR A 101 -22.00 17.04 14.65
C TYR A 101 -21.43 18.10 15.58
N ILE A 102 -20.10 18.22 15.58
CA ILE A 102 -19.34 19.28 16.24
C ILE A 102 -18.36 19.84 15.21
N TRP A 103 -18.52 21.11 14.85
CA TRP A 103 -17.64 21.84 13.95
C TRP A 103 -16.84 22.86 14.75
N LYS A 104 -15.50 22.81 14.62
CA LYS A 104 -14.59 23.75 15.32
C LYS A 104 -13.75 24.57 14.33
N SER A 105 -13.62 24.16 13.08
CA SER A 105 -12.94 24.93 12.04
C SER A 105 -13.81 26.10 11.58
N ALA A 106 -13.21 27.28 11.52
CA ALA A 106 -13.83 28.47 10.92
C ALA A 106 -13.83 28.40 9.37
N ASP A 107 -13.01 27.51 8.78
CA ASP A 107 -12.86 27.38 7.32
C ASP A 107 -14.01 26.65 6.64
N VAL A 108 -15.00 26.18 7.41
CA VAL A 108 -16.22 25.54 6.89
C VAL A 108 -17.38 26.48 7.16
N ASP A 109 -17.95 27.04 6.11
CA ASP A 109 -19.11 27.95 6.24
C ASP A 109 -20.42 27.17 6.57
N LYS A 110 -21.50 27.91 6.84
CA LYS A 110 -22.77 27.31 7.22
C LYS A 110 -23.35 26.42 6.09
N LYS A 111 -23.32 26.87 4.83
CA LYS A 111 -23.86 26.13 3.69
C LYS A 111 -23.09 24.80 3.47
N GLN A 112 -21.78 24.85 3.61
CA GLN A 112 -20.91 23.67 3.52
C GLN A 112 -21.22 22.69 4.67
N LYS A 113 -21.36 23.17 5.92
CA LYS A 113 -21.76 22.34 7.08
C LYS A 113 -23.10 21.65 6.81
N ASP A 114 -24.13 22.43 6.43
CA ASP A 114 -25.46 21.90 6.14
C ASP A 114 -25.39 20.81 5.07
N THR A 115 -24.54 20.97 4.02
CA THR A 115 -24.37 19.98 2.96
C THR A 115 -23.62 18.73 3.45
N LEU A 116 -22.57 18.89 4.27
CA LEU A 116 -21.79 17.78 4.82
C LEU A 116 -22.59 16.98 5.86
N GLU A 117 -23.53 17.62 6.58
CA GLU A 117 -24.42 16.94 7.52
C GLU A 117 -25.46 16.05 6.85
N LEU A 118 -25.68 16.21 5.53
CA LEU A 118 -26.49 15.29 4.71
C LEU A 118 -25.74 14.01 4.32
N THR A 119 -24.49 13.83 4.77
CA THR A 119 -23.70 12.62 4.48
C THR A 119 -24.40 11.39 5.06
N VAL A 120 -24.55 10.37 4.22
CA VAL A 120 -25.23 9.13 4.59
C VAL A 120 -24.43 8.31 5.62
N HIS A 121 -25.11 7.37 6.27
CA HIS A 121 -24.54 6.61 7.39
C HIS A 121 -23.36 5.72 7.02
N ASN A 122 -23.25 5.28 5.76
CA ASN A 122 -22.19 4.41 5.25
C ASN A 122 -21.15 5.15 4.40
N GLN A 123 -21.09 6.49 4.47
CA GLN A 123 -20.12 7.33 3.75
C GLN A 123 -19.37 8.24 4.72
N SER A 124 -18.07 8.47 4.53
CA SER A 124 -17.28 9.40 5.34
C SER A 124 -17.50 10.87 4.91
N ILE A 125 -17.28 11.79 5.84
CA ILE A 125 -17.23 13.24 5.54
C ILE A 125 -16.08 13.53 4.55
N LEU A 126 -14.96 12.84 4.68
CA LEU A 126 -13.83 12.99 3.74
C LEU A 126 -14.21 12.54 2.32
N SER A 127 -15.01 11.50 2.15
CA SER A 127 -15.53 11.12 0.81
C SER A 127 -16.50 12.18 0.29
N ARG A 128 -17.38 12.67 1.16
CA ARG A 128 -18.44 13.61 0.79
C ARG A 128 -17.90 14.97 0.35
N VAL A 129 -16.82 15.46 0.98
CA VAL A 129 -16.25 16.78 0.66
C VAL A 129 -15.86 16.94 -0.80
N ALA A 130 -15.53 15.86 -1.50
CA ALA A 130 -15.24 15.89 -2.94
C ALA A 130 -16.41 16.28 -3.83
N THR A 131 -17.63 16.24 -3.31
CA THR A 131 -18.86 16.55 -4.05
C THR A 131 -19.34 17.98 -3.85
N ILE A 132 -18.58 18.80 -3.12
CA ILE A 132 -18.88 20.19 -2.85
C ILE A 132 -17.69 21.08 -3.24
N GLU A 133 -17.96 22.34 -3.52
CA GLU A 133 -16.90 23.33 -3.73
C GLU A 133 -16.30 23.74 -2.39
N TYR A 134 -15.14 23.16 -2.06
CA TYR A 134 -14.43 23.40 -0.82
C TYR A 134 -12.94 23.06 -0.96
N SER A 135 -12.05 23.93 -0.51
CA SER A 135 -10.59 23.79 -0.58
C SER A 135 -9.90 23.87 0.78
N GLY A 136 -10.68 23.75 1.87
CA GLY A 136 -10.17 23.88 3.24
C GLY A 136 -9.49 22.61 3.79
N PRO A 137 -9.26 22.54 5.12
CA PRO A 137 -8.48 21.48 5.75
C PRO A 137 -9.07 20.08 5.57
N ILE A 138 -10.40 19.93 5.41
CA ILE A 138 -11.03 18.62 5.18
C ILE A 138 -10.64 18.08 3.79
N GLN A 139 -10.65 18.94 2.75
CA GLN A 139 -10.20 18.55 1.41
C GLN A 139 -8.72 18.17 1.42
N LYS A 140 -7.87 18.96 2.06
CA LYS A 140 -6.44 18.64 2.18
C LYS A 140 -6.20 17.30 2.89
N ALA A 141 -6.97 17.00 3.93
CA ALA A 141 -6.89 15.69 4.59
C ALA A 141 -7.34 14.55 3.67
N ARG A 142 -8.40 14.77 2.86
CA ARG A 142 -8.84 13.81 1.84
C ARG A 142 -7.76 13.58 0.78
N ASP A 143 -7.12 14.65 0.31
CA ASP A 143 -6.09 14.57 -0.75
C ASP A 143 -4.92 13.68 -0.34
N TRP A 144 -4.60 13.61 0.97
CA TRP A 144 -3.60 12.66 1.44
C TRP A 144 -4.00 11.21 1.12
N PHE A 145 -5.25 10.83 1.38
CA PHE A 145 -5.73 9.48 1.07
C PHE A 145 -5.86 9.23 -0.44
N THR A 146 -6.24 10.23 -1.23
CA THR A 146 -6.53 10.03 -2.66
C THR A 146 -5.31 10.18 -3.56
N GLU A 147 -4.38 11.05 -3.20
CA GLU A 147 -3.24 11.45 -4.05
C GLU A 147 -1.89 11.04 -3.45
N THR A 148 -1.70 11.21 -2.13
CA THR A 148 -0.40 10.97 -1.48
C THR A 148 -0.22 9.50 -1.11
N LEU A 149 -1.21 8.84 -0.51
CA LEU A 149 -1.17 7.43 -0.22
C LEU A 149 -1.48 6.63 -1.49
N THR A 150 -0.59 5.73 -1.91
CA THR A 150 -0.86 4.81 -3.03
C THR A 150 -1.66 3.58 -2.58
N ARG A 151 -2.10 2.76 -3.54
CA ARG A 151 -2.59 1.41 -3.25
C ARG A 151 -1.47 0.53 -2.75
N ILE A 152 -1.82 -0.53 -2.02
CA ILE A 152 -0.84 -1.57 -1.66
C ILE A 152 -0.29 -2.24 -2.93
N LEU A 153 1.00 -2.40 -2.98
CA LEU A 153 1.71 -3.12 -4.03
C LEU A 153 2.10 -4.50 -3.47
N ASP A 154 1.34 -5.52 -3.81
CA ASP A 154 1.65 -6.90 -3.45
C ASP A 154 2.42 -7.61 -4.58
N TYR A 155 2.82 -8.86 -4.35
CA TYR A 155 3.55 -9.65 -5.35
C TYR A 155 2.71 -10.02 -6.59
N LYS A 156 1.38 -9.88 -6.52
CA LYS A 156 0.45 -10.17 -7.62
C LYS A 156 0.26 -8.98 -8.55
N VAL A 157 0.56 -7.76 -8.06
CA VAL A 157 0.47 -6.56 -8.88
C VAL A 157 1.63 -6.53 -9.86
N ASP A 158 1.33 -6.47 -11.16
CA ASP A 158 2.36 -6.13 -12.14
C ASP A 158 2.75 -4.66 -11.93
N LEU A 159 3.89 -4.48 -11.26
CA LEU A 159 4.42 -3.14 -10.95
C LEU A 159 4.72 -2.34 -12.22
N PHE A 160 4.95 -3.02 -13.34
CA PHE A 160 5.17 -2.34 -14.60
C PHE A 160 3.87 -1.72 -15.12
N GLU A 161 2.76 -2.46 -15.17
CA GLU A 161 1.47 -1.90 -15.58
C GLU A 161 1.05 -0.76 -14.66
N TYR A 162 1.21 -0.93 -13.34
CA TYR A 162 0.90 0.13 -12.37
C TYR A 162 1.68 1.42 -12.64
N ASN A 163 2.99 1.33 -12.90
CA ASN A 163 3.84 2.48 -13.12
C ASN A 163 3.68 3.08 -14.52
N TYR A 164 3.35 2.26 -15.52
CA TYR A 164 3.18 2.73 -16.88
C TYR A 164 2.01 3.71 -17.02
N PHE A 165 0.86 3.42 -16.41
CA PHE A 165 -0.27 4.35 -16.42
C PHE A 165 0.06 5.68 -15.73
N ASN A 166 0.89 5.64 -14.69
CA ASN A 166 1.37 6.85 -14.04
C ASN A 166 2.41 7.62 -14.88
N PHE A 167 3.13 6.92 -15.76
CA PHE A 167 4.18 7.47 -16.61
C PHE A 167 3.62 8.13 -17.89
N LEU A 168 2.65 7.53 -18.56
CA LEU A 168 2.07 8.03 -19.81
C LEU A 168 1.40 9.40 -19.69
N ASN A 169 0.89 9.74 -18.52
CA ASN A 169 0.21 11.03 -18.30
C ASN A 169 1.16 12.23 -18.25
N SER A 170 2.46 12.06 -18.58
CA SER A 170 3.47 13.12 -18.48
C SER A 170 4.41 13.20 -19.68
N HIS A 171 3.87 13.42 -20.89
CA HIS A 171 4.60 13.43 -22.16
C HIS A 171 5.87 14.32 -22.22
N GLU A 172 5.92 15.46 -21.54
CA GLU A 172 7.09 16.34 -21.54
C GLU A 172 8.27 15.81 -20.71
N LYS A 173 8.07 14.80 -19.88
CA LYS A 173 9.08 14.24 -18.97
C LYS A 173 9.63 12.89 -19.43
N GLU A 174 9.07 12.32 -20.48
CA GLU A 174 9.31 10.94 -20.92
C GLU A 174 10.79 10.60 -21.11
N GLN A 175 11.53 11.42 -21.83
CA GLN A 175 12.93 11.13 -22.12
C GLN A 175 13.86 11.21 -20.90
N ARG A 176 13.60 12.14 -19.99
CA ARG A 176 14.36 12.27 -18.74
C ARG A 176 14.12 11.09 -17.82
N TYR A 177 12.86 10.63 -17.70
CA TYR A 177 12.52 9.48 -16.90
C TYR A 177 13.11 8.19 -17.50
N LYS A 178 13.03 8.00 -18.81
CA LYS A 178 13.64 6.86 -19.50
C LYS A 178 15.15 6.77 -19.23
N SER A 179 15.87 7.87 -19.35
CA SER A 179 17.31 7.91 -19.07
C SER A 179 17.63 7.51 -17.62
N LEU A 180 16.83 7.96 -16.66
CA LEU A 180 17.03 7.64 -15.26
C LEU A 180 16.68 6.16 -14.97
N TYR A 181 15.65 5.61 -15.62
CA TYR A 181 15.34 4.17 -15.55
C TYR A 181 16.54 3.33 -16.00
N ILE A 182 17.08 3.65 -17.18
CA ILE A 182 18.25 2.94 -17.74
C ILE A 182 19.46 3.06 -16.80
N GLU A 183 19.69 4.24 -16.24
CA GLU A 183 20.79 4.46 -15.29
C GLU A 183 20.62 3.61 -14.02
N LEU A 184 19.42 3.54 -13.45
CA LEU A 184 19.14 2.75 -12.24
C LEU A 184 19.26 1.25 -12.51
N LEU A 185 18.79 0.77 -13.66
CA LEU A 185 18.95 -0.62 -14.08
C LEU A 185 20.42 -1.00 -14.24
N LYS A 186 21.23 -0.14 -14.88
CA LYS A 186 22.69 -0.36 -15.03
C LYS A 186 23.41 -0.38 -13.69
N ARG A 187 23.04 0.50 -12.76
CA ARG A 187 23.62 0.52 -11.41
C ARG A 187 23.26 -0.73 -10.58
N ALA A 188 22.19 -1.41 -10.92
CA ALA A 188 21.74 -2.65 -10.30
C ALA A 188 22.21 -3.90 -11.04
N ASP A 189 23.24 -3.77 -11.91
CA ASP A 189 23.87 -4.85 -12.66
C ASP A 189 22.93 -5.56 -13.67
N PHE A 190 21.88 -4.88 -14.10
CA PHE A 190 21.07 -5.38 -15.23
C PHE A 190 21.73 -4.96 -16.56
N CYS A 191 22.01 -5.95 -17.40
CA CYS A 191 22.63 -5.72 -18.72
C CYS A 191 21.64 -5.12 -19.73
N ILE A 192 20.74 -4.24 -19.31
CA ILE A 192 19.75 -3.56 -20.15
C ILE A 192 20.31 -2.20 -20.54
N GLU A 193 20.46 -1.99 -21.85
CA GLU A 193 20.97 -0.72 -22.38
C GLU A 193 19.86 0.26 -22.71
N ASP A 194 18.72 -0.25 -23.18
CA ASP A 194 17.55 0.54 -23.54
C ASP A 194 16.28 -0.29 -23.42
N PHE A 195 15.13 0.35 -23.43
CA PHE A 195 13.84 -0.30 -23.54
C PHE A 195 12.88 0.55 -24.37
N THR A 196 11.91 -0.11 -24.97
CA THR A 196 10.81 0.54 -25.68
C THR A 196 9.48 0.02 -25.17
N ILE A 197 8.52 0.93 -25.07
CA ILE A 197 7.14 0.62 -24.68
C ILE A 197 6.25 1.07 -25.84
N LYS A 198 5.48 0.14 -26.39
CA LYS A 198 4.56 0.40 -27.50
C LYS A 198 3.17 -0.09 -27.14
N GLU A 199 2.16 0.71 -27.41
CA GLU A 199 0.80 0.22 -27.40
C GLU A 199 0.55 -0.62 -28.64
N ARG A 200 0.07 -1.82 -28.44
CA ARG A 200 -0.36 -2.72 -29.50
C ARG A 200 -1.86 -2.95 -29.40
N LYS A 201 -2.54 -2.66 -30.49
CA LYS A 201 -3.96 -2.97 -30.63
C LYS A 201 -4.11 -4.47 -30.91
N ILE A 202 -4.84 -5.18 -30.05
CA ILE A 202 -5.13 -6.62 -30.21
C ILE A 202 -6.65 -6.77 -30.29
N THR A 203 -7.12 -7.65 -31.17
CA THR A 203 -8.53 -8.03 -31.23
C THR A 203 -8.81 -9.14 -30.23
N PHE A 204 -10.01 -9.18 -29.66
CA PHE A 204 -10.41 -10.23 -28.71
C PHE A 204 -10.23 -11.65 -29.24
N THR A 205 -10.29 -11.82 -30.56
CA THR A 205 -10.05 -13.09 -31.25
C THR A 205 -8.62 -13.60 -31.13
N ASP A 206 -7.65 -12.69 -30.88
CA ASP A 206 -6.23 -13.02 -30.82
C ASP A 206 -5.73 -13.25 -29.38
N VAL A 207 -6.61 -13.12 -28.40
CA VAL A 207 -6.28 -13.23 -26.98
C VAL A 207 -6.72 -14.58 -26.42
N PRO A 208 -5.83 -15.34 -25.75
CA PRO A 208 -6.19 -16.61 -25.12
C PRO A 208 -7.35 -16.41 -24.11
N PRO A 209 -8.34 -17.34 -24.04
CA PRO A 209 -9.51 -17.20 -23.18
C PRO A 209 -9.20 -16.98 -21.67
N LYS A 210 -8.07 -17.53 -21.19
CA LYS A 210 -7.61 -17.31 -19.81
C LYS A 210 -7.20 -15.87 -19.54
N LEU A 211 -6.63 -15.19 -20.53
CA LEU A 211 -6.19 -13.81 -20.42
C LEU A 211 -7.40 -12.85 -20.49
N ILE A 212 -8.39 -13.17 -21.32
CA ILE A 212 -9.66 -12.42 -21.43
C ILE A 212 -10.39 -12.37 -20.06
N ALA A 213 -10.40 -13.49 -19.32
CA ALA A 213 -11.01 -13.55 -18.01
C ALA A 213 -10.31 -12.65 -16.98
N GLN A 214 -8.98 -12.53 -17.04
CA GLN A 214 -8.19 -11.66 -16.17
C GLN A 214 -8.36 -10.18 -16.54
N ILE A 215 -8.32 -9.84 -17.81
CA ILE A 215 -8.50 -8.47 -18.32
C ILE A 215 -9.94 -8.00 -18.08
N GLY A 216 -10.94 -8.85 -18.32
CA GLY A 216 -12.35 -8.49 -18.09
C GLY A 216 -12.72 -8.25 -16.62
N ALA A 217 -11.98 -8.81 -15.68
CA ALA A 217 -12.18 -8.55 -14.25
C ALA A 217 -11.62 -7.17 -13.81
N GLN A 218 -10.58 -6.68 -14.49
CA GLN A 218 -9.95 -5.39 -14.20
C GLN A 218 -10.58 -4.22 -14.96
N HIS A 219 -11.16 -4.45 -16.13
CA HIS A 219 -11.69 -3.42 -17.03
C HIS A 219 -13.19 -3.56 -17.29
N LYS A 220 -14.03 -3.41 -16.26
CA LYS A 220 -15.51 -3.39 -16.41
C LYS A 220 -16.08 -2.23 -17.23
N GLU A 221 -15.25 -1.30 -17.69
CA GLU A 221 -15.67 -0.12 -18.46
C GLU A 221 -15.27 -0.12 -19.95
N ILE A 222 -14.80 -1.23 -20.50
CA ILE A 222 -14.56 -1.30 -21.94
C ILE A 222 -15.93 -1.31 -22.66
N GLY A 223 -16.28 -0.16 -23.17
CA GLY A 223 -17.56 0.11 -23.82
C GLY A 223 -17.79 -0.82 -25.02
N LYS A 224 -19.02 -1.29 -25.16
CA LYS A 224 -19.60 -2.21 -26.12
C LYS A 224 -19.48 -1.83 -27.62
N LYS A 225 -18.43 -1.17 -28.09
CA LYS A 225 -18.37 -0.73 -29.49
C LYS A 225 -17.19 -1.18 -30.33
N GLU A 226 -16.09 -1.65 -29.75
CA GLU A 226 -15.00 -2.27 -30.54
C GLU A 226 -14.41 -3.45 -29.75
N ASP A 227 -14.32 -4.63 -30.37
CA ASP A 227 -13.69 -5.84 -29.83
C ASP A 227 -12.15 -5.73 -29.79
N VAL A 228 -11.63 -4.62 -29.26
CA VAL A 228 -10.23 -4.26 -29.30
C VAL A 228 -9.72 -3.94 -27.90
N ILE A 229 -8.59 -4.54 -27.56
CA ILE A 229 -7.83 -4.26 -26.33
C ILE A 229 -6.51 -3.61 -26.73
N TYR A 230 -6.09 -2.58 -25.98
CA TYR A 230 -4.74 -2.05 -26.07
C TYR A 230 -3.89 -2.74 -25.02
N VAL A 231 -2.82 -3.41 -25.47
CA VAL A 231 -1.84 -4.02 -24.59
C VAL A 231 -0.50 -3.32 -24.76
N LEU A 232 0.25 -3.25 -23.67
CA LEU A 232 1.59 -2.72 -23.69
C LEU A 232 2.57 -3.79 -24.11
N GLN A 233 3.35 -3.51 -25.14
CA GLN A 233 4.46 -4.33 -25.53
C GLN A 233 5.75 -3.62 -25.15
N THR A 234 6.47 -4.19 -24.17
CA THR A 234 7.76 -3.68 -23.73
C THR A 234 8.85 -4.61 -24.19
N GLU A 235 9.88 -4.05 -24.81
CA GLU A 235 11.08 -4.75 -25.23
C GLU A 235 12.30 -4.15 -24.55
N PHE A 236 13.14 -5.00 -23.96
CA PHE A 236 14.44 -4.64 -23.40
C PHE A 236 15.54 -4.95 -24.40
N PHE A 237 16.48 -4.05 -24.55
CA PHE A 237 17.65 -4.19 -25.42
C PHE A 237 18.87 -4.51 -24.56
N HIS A 238 19.48 -5.65 -24.84
CA HIS A 238 20.67 -6.13 -24.16
C HIS A 238 21.87 -6.02 -25.08
N LYS A 239 23.03 -5.68 -24.51
CA LYS A 239 24.31 -5.67 -25.22
C LYS A 239 25.25 -6.68 -24.60
N THR A 240 25.90 -7.44 -25.44
CA THR A 240 26.96 -8.38 -25.09
C THR A 240 28.22 -8.07 -25.89
N THR A 241 29.29 -8.76 -25.55
CA THR A 241 30.54 -8.70 -26.35
C THR A 241 30.37 -9.21 -27.79
N SER A 242 29.36 -10.05 -28.00
CA SER A 242 29.09 -10.69 -29.31
C SER A 242 28.02 -9.98 -30.14
N GLY A 243 27.33 -8.99 -29.59
CA GLY A 243 26.26 -8.27 -30.27
C GLY A 243 25.15 -7.78 -29.36
N SER A 244 24.09 -7.29 -29.97
CA SER A 244 22.89 -6.80 -29.23
C SER A 244 21.68 -7.66 -29.63
N PHE A 245 20.76 -7.87 -28.69
CA PHE A 245 19.50 -8.56 -28.90
C PHE A 245 18.39 -7.90 -28.06
N SER A 246 17.13 -8.18 -28.40
CA SER A 246 15.99 -7.71 -27.60
C SER A 246 15.22 -8.89 -27.00
N ILE A 247 14.67 -8.67 -25.82
CA ILE A 247 13.80 -9.61 -25.12
C ILE A 247 12.50 -8.88 -24.75
N ASN A 248 11.36 -9.54 -24.98
CA ASN A 248 10.08 -9.03 -24.50
C ASN A 248 10.03 -9.07 -22.97
N TYR A 249 9.41 -8.06 -22.33
CA TYR A 249 9.27 -7.95 -20.89
C TYR A 249 8.84 -9.25 -20.21
N TYR A 250 7.81 -9.92 -20.72
CA TYR A 250 7.29 -11.16 -20.14
C TYR A 250 8.23 -12.38 -20.29
N ASN A 251 9.25 -12.28 -21.13
CA ASN A 251 10.28 -13.32 -21.30
C ASN A 251 11.53 -13.04 -20.47
N GLU A 252 11.59 -11.89 -19.82
CA GLU A 252 12.63 -11.56 -18.86
C GLU A 252 12.50 -12.37 -17.57
N SER A 253 13.58 -12.40 -16.79
CA SER A 253 13.54 -13.01 -15.47
C SER A 253 12.54 -12.26 -14.57
N MET A 254 11.87 -12.98 -13.66
CA MET A 254 10.97 -12.37 -12.69
C MET A 254 11.68 -11.30 -11.85
N GLY A 255 12.97 -11.48 -11.57
CA GLY A 255 13.77 -10.48 -10.87
C GLY A 255 13.94 -9.19 -11.66
N THR A 256 14.23 -9.31 -12.98
CA THR A 256 14.32 -8.15 -13.89
C THR A 256 13.00 -7.40 -13.95
N GLN A 257 11.89 -8.11 -14.15
CA GLN A 257 10.54 -7.53 -14.19
C GLN A 257 10.21 -6.81 -12.89
N ARG A 258 10.46 -7.46 -11.75
CA ARG A 258 10.18 -6.90 -10.42
C ARG A 258 11.03 -5.67 -10.14
N TYR A 259 12.33 -5.71 -10.43
CA TYR A 259 13.20 -4.56 -10.20
C TYR A 259 12.86 -3.38 -11.13
N PHE A 260 12.54 -3.65 -12.39
CA PHE A 260 12.05 -2.64 -13.32
C PHE A 260 10.80 -1.92 -12.77
N GLY A 261 9.85 -2.68 -12.23
CA GLY A 261 8.70 -2.11 -11.54
C GLY A 261 9.06 -1.28 -10.31
N LEU A 262 10.01 -1.75 -9.48
CA LEU A 262 10.48 -1.00 -8.32
C LEU A 262 11.18 0.32 -8.69
N VAL A 263 11.86 0.39 -9.83
CA VAL A 263 12.39 1.68 -10.33
C VAL A 263 11.27 2.70 -10.52
N GLY A 264 10.10 2.27 -11.05
CA GLY A 264 8.93 3.15 -11.10
C GLY A 264 8.44 3.61 -9.73
N VAL A 265 8.47 2.74 -8.74
CA VAL A 265 8.13 3.11 -7.35
C VAL A 265 9.09 4.17 -6.80
N LEU A 266 10.38 4.13 -7.17
CA LEU A 266 11.32 5.19 -6.78
C LEU A 266 10.88 6.58 -7.31
N PHE A 267 10.29 6.65 -8.49
CA PHE A 267 9.75 7.93 -9.01
C PHE A 267 8.59 8.44 -8.16
N GLU A 268 7.66 7.56 -7.78
CA GLU A 268 6.54 7.91 -6.91
C GLU A 268 7.06 8.47 -5.57
N LEU A 269 8.04 7.80 -4.99
CA LEU A 269 8.65 8.18 -3.72
C LEU A 269 9.45 9.48 -3.83
N LEU A 270 10.31 9.62 -4.85
CA LEU A 270 11.29 10.71 -4.92
C LEU A 270 10.73 11.99 -5.53
N TYR A 271 9.82 11.89 -6.49
CA TYR A 271 9.37 13.06 -7.26
C TYR A 271 7.91 13.43 -6.98
N LYS A 272 7.08 12.49 -6.54
CA LYS A 272 5.68 12.77 -6.17
C LYS A 272 5.47 12.82 -4.65
N ASN A 273 6.51 12.50 -3.87
CA ASN A 273 6.45 12.46 -2.40
C ASN A 273 5.30 11.57 -1.86
N GLN A 274 5.04 10.47 -2.54
CA GLN A 274 3.95 9.58 -2.16
C GLN A 274 4.32 8.67 -0.99
N VAL A 275 3.30 8.17 -0.31
CA VAL A 275 3.40 7.09 0.69
C VAL A 275 3.07 5.79 -0.03
N VAL A 276 4.06 4.90 -0.15
CA VAL A 276 3.96 3.67 -0.93
C VAL A 276 4.06 2.44 -0.03
N PRO A 277 2.95 1.72 0.22
CA PRO A 277 2.95 0.44 0.92
C PRO A 277 3.27 -0.71 -0.04
N ILE A 278 4.27 -1.55 0.32
CA ILE A 278 4.68 -2.73 -0.46
C ILE A 278 4.62 -3.96 0.44
N ASP A 279 3.89 -4.99 0.02
CA ASP A 279 3.90 -6.27 0.70
C ASP A 279 4.99 -7.18 0.12
N GLU A 280 5.75 -7.84 1.01
CA GLU A 280 6.83 -8.76 0.65
C GLU A 280 7.79 -8.16 -0.39
N ILE A 281 8.46 -7.07 -0.01
CA ILE A 281 9.35 -6.30 -0.90
C ILE A 281 10.43 -7.17 -1.56
N GLU A 282 10.86 -8.23 -0.89
CA GLU A 282 11.89 -9.16 -1.35
C GLU A 282 11.44 -10.16 -2.40
N THR A 283 10.15 -10.25 -2.72
CA THR A 283 9.65 -11.28 -3.64
C THR A 283 10.38 -11.24 -4.98
N SER A 284 10.93 -12.38 -5.38
CA SER A 284 11.70 -12.59 -6.63
C SER A 284 12.99 -11.79 -6.79
N LEU A 285 13.49 -11.14 -5.72
CA LEU A 285 14.69 -10.31 -5.79
C LEU A 285 15.81 -10.82 -4.88
N HIS A 286 17.05 -10.68 -5.36
CA HIS A 286 18.22 -10.83 -4.50
C HIS A 286 18.25 -9.74 -3.45
N ILE A 287 18.68 -10.05 -2.25
CA ILE A 287 18.69 -9.11 -1.13
C ILE A 287 19.47 -7.82 -1.42
N ASP A 288 20.58 -7.91 -2.14
CA ASP A 288 21.42 -6.76 -2.47
C ASP A 288 20.69 -5.76 -3.38
N LEU A 289 19.80 -6.24 -4.24
CA LEU A 289 18.96 -5.36 -5.08
C LEU A 289 17.94 -4.58 -4.23
N ILE A 290 17.42 -5.20 -3.18
CA ILE A 290 16.49 -4.54 -2.25
C ILE A 290 17.25 -3.51 -1.40
N ILE A 291 18.44 -3.86 -0.92
CA ILE A 291 19.34 -2.95 -0.21
C ILE A 291 19.69 -1.75 -1.10
N HIS A 292 20.00 -2.00 -2.39
CA HIS A 292 20.29 -0.96 -3.36
C HIS A 292 19.07 -0.04 -3.59
N PHE A 293 17.88 -0.60 -3.75
CA PHE A 293 16.63 0.14 -3.91
C PHE A 293 16.34 1.05 -2.71
N ILE A 294 16.35 0.47 -1.48
CA ILE A 294 16.09 1.23 -0.24
C ILE A 294 17.16 2.31 -0.03
N SER A 295 18.45 1.97 -0.25
CA SER A 295 19.56 2.92 -0.13
C SER A 295 19.44 4.07 -1.13
N THR A 296 19.01 3.77 -2.35
CA THR A 296 18.78 4.81 -3.38
C THR A 296 17.67 5.75 -2.93
N PHE A 297 16.57 5.24 -2.39
CA PHE A 297 15.51 6.08 -1.83
C PHE A 297 16.02 6.95 -0.68
N LEU A 298 16.68 6.36 0.32
CA LEU A 298 17.08 7.06 1.54
C LEU A 298 18.19 8.11 1.32
N ARG A 299 19.06 7.91 0.32
CA ARG A 299 20.15 8.85 -0.01
C ARG A 299 19.70 10.04 -0.87
N ASN A 300 18.52 9.98 -1.44
CA ASN A 300 17.96 11.06 -2.24
C ASN A 300 16.91 11.83 -1.43
N LYS A 301 16.96 13.18 -1.53
CA LYS A 301 16.01 14.03 -0.79
C LYS A 301 14.60 13.83 -1.30
N SER A 302 13.71 13.41 -0.41
CA SER A 302 12.28 13.23 -0.67
C SER A 302 11.48 13.44 0.61
N GLN A 303 10.20 13.76 0.47
CA GLN A 303 9.20 13.70 1.53
C GLN A 303 8.32 12.43 1.41
N GLY A 304 8.60 11.58 0.44
CA GLY A 304 7.92 10.29 0.27
C GLY A 304 8.19 9.36 1.44
N GLN A 305 7.32 8.39 1.62
CA GLN A 305 7.45 7.36 2.66
C GLN A 305 7.29 5.97 2.05
N LEU A 306 8.27 5.11 2.30
CA LEU A 306 8.20 3.69 1.94
C LEU A 306 7.76 2.89 3.18
N ILE A 307 6.65 2.19 3.07
CA ILE A 307 6.15 1.25 4.08
C ILE A 307 6.22 -0.14 3.45
N PHE A 308 6.95 -1.08 4.05
CA PHE A 308 7.03 -2.41 3.47
C PHE A 308 7.01 -3.51 4.53
N THR A 309 6.51 -4.67 4.13
CA THR A 309 6.69 -5.89 4.89
C THR A 309 7.85 -6.70 4.33
N SER A 310 8.51 -7.45 5.20
CA SER A 310 9.57 -8.37 4.81
C SER A 310 9.65 -9.54 5.80
N GLN A 311 10.07 -10.69 5.28
CA GLN A 311 10.43 -11.88 6.06
C GLN A 311 11.95 -12.09 6.03
N ASN A 312 12.67 -11.35 5.19
CA ASN A 312 14.10 -11.50 5.02
C ASN A 312 14.89 -10.80 6.13
N THR A 313 15.44 -11.58 7.04
CA THR A 313 16.20 -11.08 8.18
C THR A 313 17.55 -10.44 7.80
N ALA A 314 18.04 -10.66 6.58
CA ALA A 314 19.30 -10.05 6.13
C ALA A 314 19.21 -8.51 6.09
N LEU A 315 18.03 -7.93 5.80
CA LEU A 315 17.83 -6.47 5.89
C LEU A 315 18.05 -5.92 7.30
N LEU A 316 17.80 -6.72 8.35
CA LEU A 316 18.00 -6.31 9.75
C LEU A 316 19.47 -6.18 10.14
N LYS A 317 20.42 -6.62 9.28
CA LYS A 317 21.86 -6.42 9.46
C LYS A 317 22.28 -5.01 9.05
N GLU A 318 21.55 -4.38 8.16
CA GLU A 318 21.88 -3.11 7.52
C GLU A 318 21.53 -1.92 8.44
N LYS A 319 22.40 -1.67 9.43
CA LYS A 319 22.21 -0.65 10.47
C LYS A 319 22.10 0.78 9.92
N ASP A 320 22.75 1.03 8.78
CA ASP A 320 22.78 2.35 8.14
C ASP A 320 21.52 2.62 7.31
N ILE A 321 20.70 1.58 7.07
CA ILE A 321 19.48 1.67 6.25
C ILE A 321 18.24 1.69 7.13
N LEU A 322 18.17 0.79 8.11
CA LEU A 322 16.98 0.64 8.94
C LEU A 322 17.27 1.05 10.40
N ARG A 323 16.67 2.16 10.81
CA ARG A 323 16.68 2.61 12.21
C ARG A 323 15.72 1.74 13.04
N ARG A 324 15.98 1.59 14.33
CA ARG A 324 15.16 0.78 15.25
C ARG A 324 13.70 1.25 15.33
N ASP A 325 13.49 2.56 15.31
CA ASP A 325 12.16 3.18 15.33
C ASP A 325 11.38 3.01 14.02
N ALA A 326 12.06 2.67 12.93
CA ALA A 326 11.44 2.34 11.66
C ALA A 326 11.11 0.84 11.50
N ILE A 327 11.56 -0.01 12.43
CA ILE A 327 11.34 -1.46 12.38
C ILE A 327 10.24 -1.83 13.38
N TRP A 328 9.21 -2.48 12.88
CA TRP A 328 8.06 -2.95 13.64
C TRP A 328 7.94 -4.47 13.52
N ILE A 329 7.61 -5.12 14.62
CA ILE A 329 7.42 -6.57 14.68
C ILE A 329 5.93 -6.87 14.87
N THR A 330 5.39 -7.72 13.99
CA THR A 330 4.05 -8.28 14.15
C THR A 330 4.14 -9.62 14.82
N GLU A 331 3.33 -9.84 15.84
CA GLU A 331 3.21 -11.10 16.58
C GLU A 331 1.74 -11.51 16.68
N ARG A 332 1.48 -12.78 16.45
CA ARG A 332 0.14 -13.33 16.62
C ARG A 332 -0.08 -13.72 18.07
N ASN A 333 -1.09 -13.16 18.69
CA ASN A 333 -1.52 -13.47 20.04
C ASN A 333 -2.28 -14.81 20.12
N GLU A 334 -2.46 -15.36 21.32
CA GLU A 334 -3.20 -16.62 21.54
C GLU A 334 -4.65 -16.54 21.08
N ASP A 335 -5.29 -15.39 21.19
CA ASP A 335 -6.65 -15.11 20.70
C ASP A 335 -6.74 -14.93 19.18
N GLY A 336 -5.60 -15.04 18.46
CA GLY A 336 -5.52 -14.88 17.01
C GLY A 336 -5.42 -13.41 16.54
N SER A 337 -5.48 -12.45 17.44
CA SER A 337 -5.20 -11.03 17.13
C SER A 337 -3.72 -10.79 16.83
N THR A 338 -3.40 -9.62 16.29
CA THR A 338 -2.03 -9.21 15.99
C THR A 338 -1.59 -8.08 16.91
N SER A 339 -0.44 -8.25 17.56
CA SER A 339 0.29 -7.16 18.21
C SER A 339 1.32 -6.57 17.25
N LEU A 340 1.51 -5.24 17.30
CA LEU A 340 2.51 -4.51 16.53
C LEU A 340 3.37 -3.68 17.46
N ILE A 341 4.66 -3.99 17.56
CA ILE A 341 5.57 -3.39 18.53
C ILE A 341 6.82 -2.86 17.80
N SER A 342 7.20 -1.62 18.08
CA SER A 342 8.45 -1.06 17.53
C SER A 342 9.66 -1.69 18.18
N VAL A 343 10.71 -1.96 17.38
CA VAL A 343 12.00 -2.44 17.92
C VAL A 343 12.63 -1.44 18.90
N SER A 344 12.27 -0.17 18.80
CA SER A 344 12.72 0.86 19.74
C SER A 344 12.15 0.74 21.16
N GLU A 345 11.02 0.04 21.32
CA GLU A 345 10.34 -0.16 22.61
C GLU A 345 10.92 -1.33 23.41
N TYR A 346 11.67 -2.21 22.75
CA TYR A 346 12.32 -3.32 23.46
C TYR A 346 13.54 -2.84 24.26
N PRO A 347 13.72 -3.32 25.51
CA PRO A 347 14.81 -2.93 26.40
C PRO A 347 16.14 -3.60 26.01
N VAL A 348 16.54 -3.45 24.75
CA VAL A 348 17.75 -4.07 24.21
C VAL A 348 18.84 -3.02 23.99
N ARG A 349 20.05 -3.34 24.38
CA ARG A 349 21.21 -2.42 24.23
C ARG A 349 21.42 -2.07 22.76
N LYS A 350 21.83 -0.81 22.51
CA LYS A 350 22.00 -0.27 21.14
C LYS A 350 23.09 -0.99 20.33
N GLU A 351 24.07 -1.58 21.02
CA GLU A 351 25.21 -2.28 20.40
C GLU A 351 24.81 -3.64 19.78
N HIS A 352 23.72 -4.24 20.26
CA HIS A 352 23.28 -5.53 19.72
C HIS A 352 22.74 -5.40 18.28
N SER A 353 23.12 -6.34 17.44
CA SER A 353 22.55 -6.47 16.09
C SER A 353 21.05 -6.79 16.18
N ILE A 354 20.23 -6.04 15.45
CA ILE A 354 18.76 -6.28 15.39
C ILE A 354 18.49 -7.68 14.87
N GLU A 355 19.21 -8.12 13.83
CA GLU A 355 19.09 -9.48 13.31
C GLU A 355 19.38 -10.53 14.38
N SER A 356 20.45 -10.35 15.15
CA SER A 356 20.82 -11.33 16.21
C SER A 356 19.76 -11.42 17.31
N ILE A 357 19.21 -10.29 17.76
CA ILE A 357 18.17 -10.30 18.78
C ILE A 357 16.83 -10.87 18.26
N TYR A 358 16.50 -10.59 16.98
CA TYR A 358 15.34 -11.17 16.32
C TYR A 358 15.47 -12.69 16.21
N ARG A 359 16.60 -13.20 15.69
CA ARG A 359 16.85 -14.65 15.54
C ARG A 359 16.89 -15.41 16.87
N LYS A 360 17.20 -14.74 17.96
CA LYS A 360 17.13 -15.31 19.33
C LYS A 360 15.73 -15.26 19.94
N GLY A 361 14.74 -14.71 19.23
CA GLY A 361 13.37 -14.57 19.72
C GLY A 361 13.19 -13.50 20.81
N LEU A 362 14.18 -12.63 21.03
CA LEU A 362 14.15 -11.64 22.12
C LEU A 362 13.19 -10.46 21.84
N ILE A 363 12.76 -10.30 20.60
CA ILE A 363 11.81 -9.26 20.15
C ILE A 363 10.59 -9.85 19.45
N GLY A 364 10.29 -11.13 19.66
CA GLY A 364 9.13 -11.81 19.06
C GLY A 364 9.23 -12.02 17.54
N GLY A 365 8.12 -12.34 16.92
CA GLY A 365 7.96 -12.42 15.46
C GLY A 365 8.59 -13.64 14.78
N LEU A 366 9.17 -14.58 15.51
CA LEU A 366 9.68 -15.84 14.95
C LEU A 366 8.58 -16.88 14.78
N PRO A 367 8.66 -17.74 13.74
CA PRO A 367 7.77 -18.89 13.63
C PRO A 367 8.08 -19.91 14.74
N ASN A 368 7.03 -20.43 15.38
CA ASN A 368 7.13 -21.55 16.30
C ASN A 368 7.09 -22.85 15.48
N LEU A 369 8.27 -23.44 15.22
CA LEU A 369 8.40 -24.63 14.42
C LEU A 369 8.30 -25.87 15.32
N GLY A 370 7.46 -26.82 14.95
CA GLY A 370 7.38 -28.13 15.57
C GLY A 370 8.54 -29.05 15.18
N THR A 371 8.46 -30.30 15.60
CA THR A 371 9.42 -31.35 15.21
C THR A 371 9.40 -31.59 13.71
N THR A 372 10.57 -31.87 13.12
CA THR A 372 10.73 -32.29 11.72
C THR A 372 10.51 -33.80 11.53
N LEU A 373 10.38 -34.56 12.63
CA LEU A 373 10.09 -35.97 12.58
C LEU A 373 8.58 -36.17 12.38
N LEU A 374 8.21 -36.83 11.30
CA LEU A 374 6.88 -37.37 11.13
C LEU A 374 6.83 -38.65 11.94
N GLU A 375 5.97 -38.72 12.96
CA GLU A 375 5.67 -39.99 13.62
C GLU A 375 5.03 -40.90 12.55
N GLY A 376 5.78 -41.92 12.13
CA GLY A 376 5.23 -42.99 11.30
C GLY A 376 4.14 -43.71 12.09
N GLU A 377 3.03 -44.04 11.47
CA GLU A 377 2.09 -45.00 11.99
C GLU A 377 2.89 -46.29 12.29
N ASN A 378 3.10 -46.56 13.58
CA ASN A 378 3.61 -47.87 13.99
C ASN A 378 2.59 -48.88 13.49
N GLU A 379 2.94 -49.59 12.41
CA GLU A 379 2.28 -50.84 12.08
C GLU A 379 2.34 -51.71 13.35
N THR A 380 1.23 -51.81 14.04
CA THR A 380 1.03 -52.86 15.02
C THR A 380 1.15 -54.16 14.27
N LYS A 381 2.33 -54.77 14.29
CA LYS A 381 2.47 -56.18 13.98
C LYS A 381 1.76 -56.93 15.14
N ASP A 382 0.51 -57.28 14.88
CA ASP A 382 -0.14 -58.33 15.63
C ASP A 382 0.58 -59.65 15.34
N GLU A 383 1.22 -60.20 16.38
CA GLU A 383 1.56 -61.63 16.49
C GLU A 383 0.39 -62.38 17.09
#